data_9c6d7aca5d34984a2c37124e9ba3a087
#
_entry.id   9c6d7aca5d34984a2c37124e9ba3a087
#
_cell.length_a   1.000
_cell.length_b   1.000
_cell.length_c   1.000
_cell.angle_alpha   90.00
_cell.angle_beta   90.00
_cell.angle_gamma   90.00
#
_symmetry.space_group_name_H-M   'P 1'
#
loop_
_entity.id
_entity.type
_entity.pdbx_description
1 polymer ?
#
loop_
_entity_poly.entity_id
_entity_poly.type
_entity_poly.pdbx_seq_one_letter_code
_entity_poly.pdbx_strand_id
1 'polypeptide(L)'
;MKVGDRHYHTIWLNEDGRAVDIIDQRWLPHEFRVVTLKTVADVAIAIRDMWVRGAPLIGVTAAYGVAIAMAKDASDAHLDAVWEELNETRPTAINLRWALNAMREHLSPLPESERVDAAYARAAEIAEEDIELNRAIGANGLDVIRKIAAGKKPGEPVRILTHCNAGWLATVDYGTATAPIYMAVEAGIPVHVYVDETRPRNQGAYLTAWEMNGHGVPHTLIVDNAGGHLMQHGDIDMVIVGTDRTTANGDVCNKIGTYLKALAARDNDVPFYVALPSPTIDWTVHDGVKEIPIEERTPDEVSFVQGRAADGSIASVRISPEGSPAANPAFDVTPARLITGLITERGIATPSPEGLKALFPERS
;
A
#
# COMPACT_ATOMS: atom_id res chain seq x y z
N MET A 1 10.84 9.93 -0.98
CA MET A 1 9.89 11.08 -1.12
C MET A 1 10.23 12.18 -0.11
N LYS A 2 9.60 13.36 -0.13
CA LYS A 2 10.05 14.51 0.68
C LYS A 2 9.33 14.61 2.03
N VAL A 3 10.10 14.84 3.10
CA VAL A 3 9.61 15.29 4.40
C VAL A 3 10.38 16.57 4.73
N GLY A 4 9.74 17.71 4.65
CA GLY A 4 10.43 19.01 4.59
C GLY A 4 11.33 19.07 3.35
N ASP A 5 12.60 19.43 3.56
CA ASP A 5 13.59 19.53 2.46
C ASP A 5 14.41 18.24 2.26
N ARG A 6 14.16 17.19 3.04
CA ARG A 6 14.91 15.94 2.99
C ARG A 6 14.13 14.85 2.26
N HIS A 7 14.84 14.08 1.40
CA HIS A 7 14.31 12.84 0.84
C HIS A 7 14.38 11.71 1.89
N TYR A 8 13.29 10.94 2.02
CA TYR A 8 13.21 9.74 2.86
C TYR A 8 12.66 8.58 2.03
N HIS A 9 13.21 7.41 2.28
CA HIS A 9 12.51 6.15 2.05
C HIS A 9 11.67 5.80 3.28
N THR A 10 10.69 4.93 3.14
CA THR A 10 9.86 4.52 4.28
C THR A 10 10.59 3.53 5.19
N ILE A 11 11.56 2.81 4.62
CA ILE A 11 12.45 1.86 5.28
C ILE A 11 13.84 1.96 4.64
N TRP A 12 14.89 1.88 5.46
CA TRP A 12 16.29 1.88 4.97
C TRP A 12 17.21 1.20 5.97
N LEU A 13 18.33 0.66 5.47
CA LEU A 13 19.40 0.13 6.32
C LEU A 13 20.04 1.29 7.08
N ASN A 14 20.22 1.14 8.40
CA ASN A 14 20.83 2.19 9.21
C ASN A 14 22.35 2.32 8.95
N GLU A 15 22.97 3.34 9.53
CA GLU A 15 24.40 3.63 9.35
C GLU A 15 25.33 2.50 9.83
N ASP A 16 24.90 1.69 10.82
CA ASP A 16 25.67 0.54 11.31
C ASP A 16 25.63 -0.66 10.34
N GLY A 17 24.76 -0.62 9.32
CA GLY A 17 24.60 -1.67 8.33
C GLY A 17 24.02 -2.99 8.86
N ARG A 18 23.42 -3.00 10.05
CA ARG A 18 22.92 -4.21 10.73
C ARG A 18 21.48 -4.08 11.24
N ALA A 19 21.00 -2.89 11.45
CA ALA A 19 19.62 -2.60 11.84
C ALA A 19 18.90 -1.83 10.73
N VAL A 20 17.60 -1.70 10.83
CA VAL A 20 16.75 -1.09 9.82
C VAL A 20 15.94 0.03 10.44
N ASP A 21 16.02 1.20 9.85
CA ASP A 21 15.21 2.36 10.25
C ASP A 21 13.91 2.40 9.45
N ILE A 22 12.81 2.70 10.13
CA ILE A 22 11.48 2.85 9.55
C ILE A 22 10.84 4.16 9.99
N ILE A 23 9.92 4.66 9.17
CA ILE A 23 8.98 5.70 9.60
C ILE A 23 7.84 5.02 10.36
N ASP A 24 7.70 5.33 11.65
CA ASP A 24 6.58 4.81 12.47
C ASP A 24 5.28 5.54 12.14
N GLN A 25 4.47 4.92 11.30
CA GLN A 25 3.26 5.52 10.73
C GLN A 25 2.11 5.67 11.73
N ARG A 26 2.21 5.08 12.93
CA ARG A 26 1.19 5.23 13.99
C ARG A 26 1.08 6.65 14.53
N TRP A 27 2.16 7.43 14.39
CA TRP A 27 2.22 8.80 14.90
C TRP A 27 1.83 9.86 13.88
N LEU A 28 1.76 9.50 12.60
CA LEU A 28 1.30 10.38 11.54
C LEU A 28 -0.23 10.60 11.65
N PRO A 29 -0.72 11.79 11.31
CA PRO A 29 -0.02 12.96 10.78
C PRO A 29 0.56 13.87 11.88
N HIS A 30 0.45 13.50 13.15
CA HIS A 30 0.70 14.38 14.28
C HIS A 30 2.19 14.54 14.59
N GLU A 31 2.96 13.46 14.44
CA GLU A 31 4.40 13.44 14.69
C GLU A 31 5.10 12.57 13.65
N PHE A 32 6.22 13.06 13.15
CA PHE A 32 7.12 12.27 12.32
C PHE A 32 8.19 11.62 13.20
N ARG A 33 8.18 10.29 13.26
CA ARG A 33 9.11 9.51 14.07
C ARG A 33 9.81 8.45 13.24
N VAL A 34 11.13 8.34 13.42
CA VAL A 34 11.95 7.24 12.90
C VAL A 34 12.27 6.30 14.06
N VAL A 35 12.13 5.01 13.83
CA VAL A 35 12.39 3.94 14.79
C VAL A 35 13.31 2.92 14.18
N THR A 36 14.30 2.44 14.95
CA THR A 36 15.24 1.42 14.52
C THR A 36 14.79 0.03 14.97
N LEU A 37 14.62 -0.89 14.02
CA LEU A 37 14.35 -2.31 14.25
C LEU A 37 15.68 -3.06 14.32
N LYS A 38 15.95 -3.73 15.45
CA LYS A 38 17.21 -4.41 15.73
C LYS A 38 17.10 -5.93 15.83
N THR A 39 15.87 -6.42 16.01
CA THR A 39 15.59 -7.84 16.21
C THR A 39 14.40 -8.29 15.34
N VAL A 40 14.30 -9.59 15.11
CA VAL A 40 13.13 -10.19 14.43
C VAL A 40 11.84 -9.85 15.18
N ALA A 41 11.87 -9.84 16.51
CA ALA A 41 10.72 -9.47 17.33
C ALA A 41 10.29 -8.01 17.09
N ASP A 42 11.21 -7.07 16.92
CA ASP A 42 10.90 -5.69 16.55
C ASP A 42 10.20 -5.64 15.20
N VAL A 43 10.70 -6.40 14.21
CA VAL A 43 10.11 -6.50 12.87
C VAL A 43 8.71 -7.11 12.93
N ALA A 44 8.54 -8.20 13.67
CA ALA A 44 7.23 -8.84 13.85
C ALA A 44 6.21 -7.88 14.48
N ILE A 45 6.60 -7.13 15.51
CA ILE A 45 5.76 -6.11 16.14
C ILE A 45 5.45 -4.98 15.14
N ALA A 46 6.45 -4.48 14.41
CA ALA A 46 6.27 -3.39 13.46
C ALA A 46 5.25 -3.74 12.36
N ILE A 47 5.23 -5.00 11.87
CA ILE A 47 4.28 -5.48 10.87
C ILE A 47 2.90 -5.70 11.51
N ARG A 48 2.80 -6.42 12.63
CA ARG A 48 1.55 -6.78 13.29
C ARG A 48 0.80 -5.55 13.80
N ASP A 49 1.52 -4.63 14.45
CA ASP A 49 0.94 -3.45 15.10
C ASP A 49 0.91 -2.23 14.17
N MET A 50 1.23 -2.45 12.88
CA MET A 50 1.16 -1.44 11.81
C MET A 50 2.04 -0.19 12.05
N TRP A 51 3.27 -0.38 12.56
CA TRP A 51 4.29 0.69 12.49
C TRP A 51 4.66 0.93 11.04
N VAL A 52 4.69 -0.15 10.26
CA VAL A 52 4.71 -0.18 8.79
C VAL A 52 3.43 -0.86 8.28
N ARG A 53 2.92 -0.43 7.13
CA ARG A 53 1.72 -0.96 6.50
C ARG A 53 1.75 -0.75 4.98
N GLY A 54 0.86 -1.42 4.24
CA GLY A 54 0.87 -1.49 2.79
C GLY A 54 1.55 -2.77 2.33
N ALA A 55 0.96 -3.42 1.32
CA ALA A 55 1.41 -4.74 0.89
C ALA A 55 2.91 -4.78 0.53
N PRO A 56 3.45 -3.85 -0.31
CA PRO A 56 4.86 -3.88 -0.68
C PRO A 56 5.79 -3.63 0.50
N LEU A 57 5.53 -2.60 1.33
CA LEU A 57 6.39 -2.24 2.45
C LEU A 57 6.49 -3.36 3.50
N ILE A 58 5.38 -4.08 3.76
CA ILE A 58 5.38 -5.24 4.67
C ILE A 58 6.34 -6.32 4.15
N GLY A 59 6.35 -6.57 2.84
CA GLY A 59 7.25 -7.52 2.21
C GLY A 59 8.73 -7.13 2.39
N VAL A 60 9.07 -5.88 2.09
CA VAL A 60 10.46 -5.37 2.27
C VAL A 60 10.88 -5.41 3.73
N THR A 61 9.97 -5.05 4.66
CA THR A 61 10.25 -5.10 6.10
C THR A 61 10.54 -6.54 6.56
N ALA A 62 9.80 -7.52 6.05
CA ALA A 62 10.04 -8.93 6.35
C ALA A 62 11.37 -9.43 5.77
N ALA A 63 11.75 -9.01 4.57
CA ALA A 63 13.05 -9.35 3.98
C ALA A 63 14.22 -8.87 4.85
N TYR A 64 14.16 -7.63 5.33
CA TYR A 64 15.13 -7.13 6.29
C TYR A 64 15.07 -7.87 7.64
N GLY A 65 13.88 -8.32 8.08
CA GLY A 65 13.72 -9.15 9.26
C GLY A 65 14.49 -10.48 9.16
N VAL A 66 14.45 -11.12 7.99
CA VAL A 66 15.26 -12.32 7.70
C VAL A 66 16.75 -11.99 7.73
N ALA A 67 17.18 -10.86 7.17
CA ALA A 67 18.59 -10.46 7.20
C ALA A 67 19.09 -10.23 8.64
N ILE A 68 18.30 -9.56 9.48
CA ILE A 68 18.60 -9.37 10.90
C ILE A 68 18.71 -10.74 11.63
N ALA A 69 17.83 -11.69 11.29
CA ALA A 69 17.86 -13.04 11.86
C ALA A 69 19.14 -13.79 11.50
N MET A 70 19.53 -13.77 10.22
CA MET A 70 20.74 -14.45 9.74
C MET A 70 22.01 -13.92 10.40
N ALA A 71 22.05 -12.65 10.78
CA ALA A 71 23.16 -12.07 11.53
C ALA A 71 23.31 -12.66 12.94
N LYS A 72 22.25 -13.25 13.49
CA LYS A 72 22.26 -13.90 14.82
C LYS A 72 22.57 -15.39 14.73
N ASP A 73 21.91 -16.07 13.81
CA ASP A 73 22.05 -17.51 13.55
C ASP A 73 21.68 -17.79 12.09
N ALA A 74 22.64 -18.25 11.31
CA ALA A 74 22.49 -18.50 9.87
C ALA A 74 22.07 -19.94 9.53
N SER A 75 21.70 -20.76 10.52
CA SER A 75 21.28 -22.15 10.32
C SER A 75 19.94 -22.26 9.57
N ASP A 76 19.74 -23.39 8.88
CA ASP A 76 18.46 -23.70 8.20
C ASP A 76 17.28 -23.71 9.17
N ALA A 77 17.46 -24.30 10.35
CA ALA A 77 16.43 -24.38 11.37
C ALA A 77 15.97 -22.99 11.84
N HIS A 78 16.92 -22.04 11.97
CA HIS A 78 16.59 -20.67 12.34
C HIS A 78 15.90 -19.90 11.19
N LEU A 79 16.37 -20.09 9.94
CA LEU A 79 15.73 -19.52 8.76
C LEU A 79 14.25 -19.92 8.64
N ASP A 80 13.96 -21.23 8.82
CA ASP A 80 12.59 -21.74 8.79
C ASP A 80 11.73 -21.21 9.95
N ALA A 81 12.28 -21.15 11.17
CA ALA A 81 11.57 -20.59 12.32
C ALA A 81 11.23 -19.11 12.15
N VAL A 82 12.14 -18.32 11.60
CA VAL A 82 11.91 -16.89 11.31
C VAL A 82 10.89 -16.70 10.19
N TRP A 83 10.93 -17.56 9.18
CA TRP A 83 9.90 -17.55 8.12
C TRP A 83 8.51 -17.73 8.71
N GLU A 84 8.32 -18.71 9.60
CA GLU A 84 7.05 -18.97 10.27
C GLU A 84 6.62 -17.80 11.17
N GLU A 85 7.54 -17.32 12.04
CA GLU A 85 7.27 -16.19 12.96
C GLU A 85 6.78 -14.95 12.22
N LEU A 86 7.47 -14.55 11.14
CA LEU A 86 7.11 -13.36 10.39
C LEU A 86 5.84 -13.56 9.56
N ASN A 87 5.63 -14.73 8.94
CA ASN A 87 4.43 -15.03 8.16
C ASN A 87 3.15 -15.03 9.04
N GLU A 88 3.25 -15.43 10.31
CA GLU A 88 2.13 -15.41 11.25
C GLU A 88 1.71 -13.98 11.67
N THR A 89 2.55 -12.98 11.48
CA THR A 89 2.21 -11.60 11.82
C THR A 89 1.02 -11.06 11.03
N ARG A 90 0.92 -11.45 9.73
CA ARG A 90 -0.22 -11.13 8.84
C ARG A 90 -0.39 -12.22 7.78
N PRO A 91 -1.03 -13.35 8.10
CA PRO A 91 -1.11 -14.53 7.23
C PRO A 91 -1.80 -14.29 5.88
N THR A 92 -2.64 -13.24 5.80
CA THR A 92 -3.37 -12.88 4.57
C THR A 92 -2.57 -11.98 3.61
N ALA A 93 -1.41 -11.45 4.05
CA ALA A 93 -0.60 -10.51 3.27
C ALA A 93 0.26 -11.25 2.23
N ILE A 94 -0.11 -11.14 0.95
CA ILE A 94 0.56 -11.87 -0.14
C ILE A 94 2.03 -11.44 -0.32
N ASN A 95 2.32 -10.16 -0.24
CA ASN A 95 3.69 -9.63 -0.40
C ASN A 95 4.61 -10.06 0.75
N LEU A 96 4.08 -10.23 1.96
CA LEU A 96 4.83 -10.77 3.10
C LEU A 96 5.36 -12.17 2.77
N ARG A 97 4.44 -13.06 2.38
CA ARG A 97 4.80 -14.44 2.01
C ARG A 97 5.73 -14.50 0.80
N TRP A 98 5.48 -13.65 -0.20
CA TRP A 98 6.34 -13.55 -1.38
C TRP A 98 7.78 -13.18 -1.00
N ALA A 99 7.98 -12.15 -0.18
CA ALA A 99 9.30 -11.71 0.24
C ALA A 99 10.02 -12.77 1.10
N LEU A 100 9.31 -13.39 2.04
CA LEU A 100 9.84 -14.48 2.86
C LEU A 100 10.28 -15.69 2.02
N ASN A 101 9.50 -16.06 1.00
CA ASN A 101 9.87 -17.12 0.07
C ASN A 101 11.09 -16.75 -0.77
N ALA A 102 11.13 -15.52 -1.31
CA ALA A 102 12.27 -15.03 -2.08
C ALA A 102 13.57 -15.03 -1.27
N MET A 103 13.51 -14.64 0.00
CA MET A 103 14.66 -14.73 0.91
C MET A 103 15.07 -16.19 1.17
N ARG A 104 14.12 -17.07 1.49
CA ARG A 104 14.40 -18.48 1.75
C ARG A 104 14.98 -19.20 0.52
N GLU A 105 14.41 -19.00 -0.65
CA GLU A 105 14.90 -19.57 -1.91
C GLU A 105 16.32 -19.11 -2.23
N HIS A 106 16.65 -17.84 -1.93
CA HIS A 106 17.99 -17.29 -2.15
C HIS A 106 19.02 -17.84 -1.15
N LEU A 107 18.65 -18.00 0.12
CA LEU A 107 19.60 -18.32 1.20
C LEU A 107 19.80 -19.83 1.40
N SER A 108 18.77 -20.66 1.21
CA SER A 108 18.86 -22.10 1.46
C SER A 108 19.98 -22.83 0.70
N PRO A 109 20.31 -22.48 -0.57
CA PRO A 109 21.41 -23.14 -1.28
C PRO A 109 22.82 -22.72 -0.80
N LEU A 110 22.94 -21.63 -0.02
CA LEU A 110 24.21 -21.06 0.39
C LEU A 110 24.73 -21.73 1.67
N PRO A 111 26.07 -21.85 1.83
CA PRO A 111 26.65 -22.24 3.12
C PRO A 111 26.35 -21.17 4.17
N GLU A 112 26.18 -21.59 5.44
CA GLU A 112 25.84 -20.70 6.55
C GLU A 112 26.77 -19.48 6.67
N SER A 113 28.07 -19.68 6.39
CA SER A 113 29.09 -18.63 6.44
C SER A 113 28.88 -17.47 5.44
N GLU A 114 28.08 -17.67 4.39
CA GLU A 114 27.82 -16.68 3.35
C GLU A 114 26.44 -16.03 3.51
N ARG A 115 25.54 -16.63 4.31
CA ARG A 115 24.12 -16.22 4.39
C ARG A 115 23.90 -14.82 4.96
N VAL A 116 24.76 -14.37 5.86
CA VAL A 116 24.57 -13.05 6.49
C VAL A 116 24.68 -11.94 5.45
N ASP A 117 25.77 -11.91 4.72
CA ASP A 117 26.01 -10.87 3.71
C ASP A 117 25.01 -11.01 2.53
N ALA A 118 24.74 -12.25 2.11
CA ALA A 118 23.74 -12.54 1.08
C ALA A 118 22.32 -12.10 1.49
N ALA A 119 21.94 -12.26 2.76
CA ALA A 119 20.63 -11.84 3.25
C ALA A 119 20.43 -10.32 3.21
N TYR A 120 21.43 -9.56 3.67
CA TYR A 120 21.38 -8.09 3.58
C TYR A 120 21.40 -7.60 2.13
N ALA A 121 22.21 -8.22 1.27
CA ALA A 121 22.25 -7.90 -0.16
C ALA A 121 20.88 -8.16 -0.79
N ARG A 122 20.28 -9.34 -0.55
CA ARG A 122 18.95 -9.68 -1.13
C ARG A 122 17.84 -8.80 -0.61
N ALA A 123 17.83 -8.45 0.67
CA ALA A 123 16.85 -7.54 1.24
C ALA A 123 16.95 -6.13 0.62
N ALA A 124 18.17 -5.64 0.40
CA ALA A 124 18.42 -4.38 -0.29
C ALA A 124 17.97 -4.43 -1.76
N GLU A 125 18.21 -5.54 -2.47
CA GLU A 125 17.71 -5.75 -3.83
C GLU A 125 16.16 -5.73 -3.88
N ILE A 126 15.49 -6.40 -2.94
CA ILE A 126 14.01 -6.39 -2.85
C ILE A 126 13.50 -4.96 -2.61
N ALA A 127 14.19 -4.17 -1.79
CA ALA A 127 13.84 -2.77 -1.57
C ALA A 127 14.01 -1.92 -2.84
N GLU A 128 15.10 -2.11 -3.59
CA GLU A 128 15.35 -1.39 -4.84
C GLU A 128 14.38 -1.84 -5.95
N GLU A 129 14.10 -3.15 -6.05
CA GLU A 129 13.07 -3.69 -6.92
C GLU A 129 11.71 -3.02 -6.65
N ASP A 130 11.32 -2.84 -5.38
CA ASP A 130 10.07 -2.15 -5.01
C ASP A 130 10.05 -0.71 -5.52
N ILE A 131 11.15 0.05 -5.36
CA ILE A 131 11.26 1.43 -5.86
C ILE A 131 11.06 1.48 -7.38
N GLU A 132 11.75 0.61 -8.13
CA GLU A 132 11.68 0.59 -9.59
C GLU A 132 10.30 0.13 -10.11
N LEU A 133 9.68 -0.87 -9.47
CA LEU A 133 8.32 -1.30 -9.80
C LEU A 133 7.33 -0.13 -9.62
N ASN A 134 7.41 0.57 -8.50
CA ASN A 134 6.52 1.70 -8.21
C ASN A 134 6.78 2.90 -9.13
N ARG A 135 8.03 3.17 -9.48
CA ARG A 135 8.38 4.18 -10.48
C ARG A 135 7.77 3.86 -11.85
N ALA A 136 7.84 2.61 -12.29
CA ALA A 136 7.26 2.17 -13.55
C ALA A 136 5.71 2.23 -13.54
N ILE A 137 5.06 1.85 -12.42
CA ILE A 137 3.62 2.03 -12.21
C ILE A 137 3.24 3.51 -12.35
N GLY A 138 4.03 4.39 -11.73
CA GLY A 138 3.85 5.83 -11.84
C GLY A 138 3.87 6.32 -13.28
N ALA A 139 4.85 5.89 -14.08
CA ALA A 139 4.97 6.25 -15.49
C ALA A 139 3.77 5.75 -16.33
N ASN A 140 3.35 4.50 -16.14
CA ASN A 140 2.21 3.91 -16.85
C ASN A 140 0.89 4.61 -16.46
N GLY A 141 0.70 4.93 -15.18
CA GLY A 141 -0.48 5.64 -14.70
C GLY A 141 -0.50 7.11 -15.11
N LEU A 142 0.66 7.75 -15.25
CA LEU A 142 0.76 9.13 -15.77
C LEU A 142 0.16 9.25 -17.18
N ASP A 143 0.31 8.23 -18.02
CA ASP A 143 -0.26 8.24 -19.37
C ASP A 143 -1.80 8.22 -19.35
N VAL A 144 -2.42 7.62 -18.32
CA VAL A 144 -3.87 7.71 -18.10
C VAL A 144 -4.26 9.14 -17.74
N ILE A 145 -3.55 9.76 -16.79
CA ILE A 145 -3.81 11.15 -16.37
C ILE A 145 -3.62 12.11 -17.55
N ARG A 146 -2.59 11.93 -18.39
CA ARG A 146 -2.35 12.72 -19.60
C ARG A 146 -3.51 12.63 -20.60
N LYS A 147 -4.05 11.43 -20.82
CA LYS A 147 -5.20 11.22 -21.72
C LYS A 147 -6.44 11.97 -21.23
N ILE A 148 -6.70 11.94 -19.93
CA ILE A 148 -7.83 12.67 -19.32
C ILE A 148 -7.58 14.17 -19.43
N ALA A 149 -6.39 14.64 -19.08
CA ALA A 149 -6.01 16.06 -19.15
C ALA A 149 -6.16 16.65 -20.57
N ALA A 150 -5.83 15.85 -21.60
CA ALA A 150 -5.97 16.27 -22.99
C ALA A 150 -7.43 16.60 -23.41
N GLY A 151 -8.41 16.04 -22.70
CA GLY A 151 -9.83 16.33 -22.92
C GLY A 151 -10.37 17.54 -22.13
N LYS A 152 -9.55 18.16 -21.28
CA LYS A 152 -9.96 19.25 -20.40
C LYS A 152 -9.61 20.64 -20.99
N LYS A 153 -10.26 21.67 -20.45
CA LYS A 153 -9.90 23.07 -20.80
C LYS A 153 -8.52 23.42 -20.25
N PRO A 154 -7.79 24.34 -20.90
CA PRO A 154 -6.51 24.79 -20.38
C PRO A 154 -6.60 25.28 -18.92
N GLY A 155 -5.76 24.71 -18.05
CA GLY A 155 -5.72 25.02 -16.62
C GLY A 155 -6.75 24.32 -15.76
N GLU A 156 -7.70 23.58 -16.33
CA GLU A 156 -8.65 22.77 -15.57
C GLU A 156 -7.95 21.52 -15.03
N PRO A 157 -8.02 21.23 -13.71
CA PRO A 157 -7.32 20.08 -13.15
C PRO A 157 -8.02 18.75 -13.50
N VAL A 158 -7.23 17.69 -13.58
CA VAL A 158 -7.76 16.31 -13.51
C VAL A 158 -8.13 16.04 -12.06
N ARG A 159 -9.41 15.74 -11.82
CA ARG A 159 -9.98 15.51 -10.49
C ARG A 159 -9.98 14.01 -10.19
N ILE A 160 -9.17 13.62 -9.21
CA ILE A 160 -8.85 12.23 -8.91
C ILE A 160 -9.39 11.89 -7.52
N LEU A 161 -10.18 10.84 -7.40
CA LEU A 161 -10.56 10.26 -6.10
C LEU A 161 -9.61 9.12 -5.76
N THR A 162 -9.11 9.09 -4.52
CA THR A 162 -8.35 7.96 -3.99
C THR A 162 -8.86 7.54 -2.62
N HIS A 163 -8.58 6.28 -2.24
CA HIS A 163 -9.04 5.66 -1.00
C HIS A 163 -7.90 4.94 -0.30
N CYS A 164 -7.87 4.97 1.01
CA CYS A 164 -6.80 4.45 1.86
C CYS A 164 -5.48 5.21 1.66
N ASN A 165 -4.37 4.54 1.91
CA ASN A 165 -3.06 5.02 1.54
C ASN A 165 -2.36 3.96 0.68
N ALA A 166 -2.19 4.28 -0.59
CA ALA A 166 -1.38 3.57 -1.56
C ALA A 166 -0.30 4.51 -2.12
N GLY A 167 0.20 5.38 -1.25
CA GLY A 167 1.30 6.29 -1.45
C GLY A 167 2.64 5.68 -1.07
N TRP A 168 3.67 6.53 -1.04
CA TRP A 168 5.02 6.09 -0.75
C TRP A 168 5.18 5.51 0.68
N LEU A 169 4.32 5.91 1.63
CA LEU A 169 4.26 5.29 2.95
C LEU A 169 3.79 3.81 2.93
N ALA A 170 3.23 3.33 1.81
CA ALA A 170 2.83 1.93 1.64
C ALA A 170 3.87 1.07 0.92
N THR A 171 4.96 1.67 0.45
CA THR A 171 6.05 1.12 -0.34
C THR A 171 7.38 1.62 0.22
N VAL A 172 8.49 1.34 -0.45
CA VAL A 172 9.77 1.96 -0.08
C VAL A 172 9.82 3.41 -0.54
N ASP A 173 9.40 3.66 -1.79
CA ASP A 173 9.29 5.02 -2.36
C ASP A 173 8.21 5.07 -3.47
N TYR A 174 7.84 6.25 -3.96
CA TYR A 174 6.84 6.58 -4.98
C TYR A 174 5.39 6.26 -4.61
N GLY A 175 5.10 5.09 -4.05
CA GLY A 175 3.75 4.56 -3.89
C GLY A 175 3.20 3.91 -5.17
N THR A 176 2.07 3.23 -5.06
CA THR A 176 1.40 2.64 -6.23
C THR A 176 0.41 3.63 -6.87
N ALA A 177 -0.70 3.94 -6.19
CA ALA A 177 -1.76 4.81 -6.71
C ALA A 177 -1.36 6.30 -6.73
N THR A 178 -0.47 6.74 -5.83
CA THR A 178 -0.05 8.14 -5.77
C THR A 178 1.13 8.47 -6.68
N ALA A 179 1.93 7.47 -7.10
CA ALA A 179 3.06 7.69 -8.00
C ALA A 179 2.65 8.41 -9.32
N PRO A 180 1.58 8.01 -10.03
CA PRO A 180 1.11 8.74 -11.20
C PRO A 180 0.71 10.19 -10.91
N ILE A 181 0.18 10.45 -9.71
CA ILE A 181 -0.25 11.78 -9.27
C ILE A 181 0.97 12.68 -9.07
N TYR A 182 1.99 12.20 -8.35
CA TYR A 182 3.23 12.95 -8.16
C TYR A 182 3.93 13.24 -9.49
N MET A 183 4.02 12.25 -10.37
CA MET A 183 4.60 12.42 -11.70
C MET A 183 3.78 13.39 -12.58
N ALA A 184 2.45 13.44 -12.42
CA ALA A 184 1.61 14.41 -13.13
C ALA A 184 1.92 15.85 -12.67
N VAL A 185 2.06 16.07 -11.35
CA VAL A 185 2.45 17.36 -10.79
C VAL A 185 3.84 17.77 -11.28
N GLU A 186 4.82 16.87 -11.25
CA GLU A 186 6.17 17.10 -11.77
C GLU A 186 6.18 17.43 -13.27
N ALA A 187 5.28 16.83 -14.04
CA ALA A 187 5.09 17.10 -15.46
C ALA A 187 4.29 18.39 -15.73
N GLY A 188 3.90 19.15 -14.69
CA GLY A 188 3.13 20.39 -14.83
C GLY A 188 1.66 20.18 -15.22
N ILE A 189 1.12 18.96 -15.08
CA ILE A 189 -0.28 18.67 -15.34
C ILE A 189 -1.10 19.07 -14.11
N PRO A 190 -2.09 19.97 -14.23
CA PRO A 190 -2.94 20.33 -13.12
C PRO A 190 -3.74 19.11 -12.62
N VAL A 191 -3.65 18.83 -11.34
CA VAL A 191 -4.43 17.79 -10.68
C VAL A 191 -5.08 18.34 -9.43
N HIS A 192 -6.20 17.75 -9.02
CA HIS A 192 -6.81 17.95 -7.70
C HIS A 192 -7.24 16.60 -7.16
N VAL A 193 -6.78 16.24 -5.97
CA VAL A 193 -7.02 14.92 -5.37
C VAL A 193 -8.07 15.01 -4.28
N TYR A 194 -9.15 14.25 -4.40
CA TYR A 194 -10.08 14.00 -3.31
C TYR A 194 -9.60 12.77 -2.55
N VAL A 195 -9.29 12.96 -1.27
CA VAL A 195 -8.75 11.93 -0.39
C VAL A 195 -9.84 11.51 0.58
N ASP A 196 -10.33 10.28 0.48
CA ASP A 196 -11.22 9.71 1.48
C ASP A 196 -10.52 9.56 2.82
N GLU A 197 -11.20 9.88 3.93
CA GLU A 197 -10.64 9.70 5.28
C GLU A 197 -10.23 8.26 5.58
N THR A 198 -10.97 7.28 5.04
CA THR A 198 -10.74 5.82 5.16
C THR A 198 -10.91 5.31 6.59
N ARG A 199 -12.16 5.37 7.09
CA ARG A 199 -12.48 4.71 8.36
C ARG A 199 -12.27 3.19 8.28
N PRO A 200 -11.94 2.47 9.42
CA PRO A 200 -11.84 3.04 10.77
C PRO A 200 -10.48 3.65 11.12
N ARG A 201 -9.38 3.28 10.45
CA ARG A 201 -8.02 3.72 10.81
C ARG A 201 -7.57 5.04 10.19
N ASN A 202 -8.40 5.66 9.38
CA ASN A 202 -8.15 6.97 8.77
C ASN A 202 -6.86 7.06 7.93
N GLN A 203 -6.48 5.99 7.21
CA GLN A 203 -5.25 6.00 6.41
C GLN A 203 -5.25 7.09 5.32
N GLY A 204 -6.41 7.44 4.79
CA GLY A 204 -6.52 8.58 3.88
C GLY A 204 -6.24 9.89 4.59
N ALA A 205 -6.93 10.16 5.70
CA ALA A 205 -6.78 11.39 6.46
C ALA A 205 -5.39 11.53 7.10
N TYR A 206 -4.85 10.44 7.65
CA TYR A 206 -3.60 10.49 8.41
C TYR A 206 -2.36 10.37 7.55
N LEU A 207 -2.42 9.58 6.49
CA LEU A 207 -1.24 9.26 5.68
C LEU A 207 -1.31 9.92 4.30
N THR A 208 -2.37 9.66 3.50
CA THR A 208 -2.43 10.18 2.14
C THR A 208 -2.51 11.71 2.10
N ALA A 209 -3.35 12.33 2.94
CA ALA A 209 -3.40 13.78 3.02
C ALA A 209 -2.07 14.39 3.53
N TRP A 210 -1.39 13.71 4.47
CA TRP A 210 -0.07 14.12 4.93
C TRP A 210 0.98 14.07 3.82
N GLU A 211 0.99 12.99 3.01
CA GLU A 211 1.85 12.89 1.83
C GLU A 211 1.56 14.00 0.82
N MET A 212 0.29 14.23 0.49
CA MET A 212 -0.13 15.28 -0.46
C MET A 212 0.32 16.67 0.01
N ASN A 213 0.16 16.98 1.31
CA ASN A 213 0.68 18.21 1.91
C ASN A 213 2.20 18.33 1.74
N GLY A 214 2.94 17.27 2.05
CA GLY A 214 4.40 17.26 1.96
C GLY A 214 4.93 17.47 0.54
N HIS A 215 4.15 17.08 -0.46
CA HIS A 215 4.49 17.22 -1.89
C HIS A 215 3.83 18.42 -2.57
N GLY A 216 3.04 19.21 -1.85
CA GLY A 216 2.33 20.37 -2.42
C GLY A 216 1.29 19.99 -3.47
N VAL A 217 0.73 18.77 -3.40
CA VAL A 217 -0.33 18.32 -4.30
C VAL A 217 -1.66 18.93 -3.86
N PRO A 218 -2.36 19.68 -4.73
CA PRO A 218 -3.69 20.20 -4.42
C PRO A 218 -4.67 19.07 -4.10
N HIS A 219 -5.27 19.08 -2.90
CA HIS A 219 -6.19 18.02 -2.48
C HIS A 219 -7.25 18.54 -1.52
N THR A 220 -8.30 17.73 -1.36
CA THR A 220 -9.39 17.94 -0.40
C THR A 220 -9.64 16.63 0.34
N LEU A 221 -9.57 16.68 1.66
CA LEU A 221 -10.00 15.56 2.51
C LEU A 221 -11.53 15.51 2.55
N ILE A 222 -12.08 14.32 2.34
CA ILE A 222 -13.52 14.07 2.35
C ILE A 222 -13.86 12.86 3.24
N VAL A 223 -15.10 12.78 3.70
CA VAL A 223 -15.62 11.58 4.36
C VAL A 223 -15.82 10.45 3.35
N ASP A 224 -15.70 9.19 3.78
CA ASP A 224 -15.74 8.02 2.91
C ASP A 224 -16.96 7.95 1.96
N ASN A 225 -18.11 8.43 2.41
CA ASN A 225 -19.34 8.36 1.63
C ASN A 225 -19.52 9.54 0.65
N ALA A 226 -18.67 10.57 0.69
CA ALA A 226 -18.79 11.73 -0.20
C ALA A 226 -18.37 11.43 -1.64
N GLY A 227 -17.51 10.41 -1.85
CA GLY A 227 -16.99 10.08 -3.18
C GLY A 227 -18.09 9.81 -4.21
N GLY A 228 -19.12 9.04 -3.84
CA GLY A 228 -20.29 8.78 -4.71
C GLY A 228 -21.07 10.04 -5.05
N HIS A 229 -21.27 10.93 -4.09
CA HIS A 229 -21.92 12.22 -4.31
C HIS A 229 -21.16 13.10 -5.33
N LEU A 230 -19.84 13.19 -5.18
CA LEU A 230 -18.99 13.93 -6.11
C LEU A 230 -19.01 13.35 -7.52
N MET A 231 -19.04 12.02 -7.67
CA MET A 231 -19.19 11.37 -8.98
C MET A 231 -20.52 11.71 -9.65
N GLN A 232 -21.64 11.70 -8.90
CA GLN A 232 -22.96 12.06 -9.41
C GLN A 232 -23.04 13.51 -9.94
N HIS A 233 -22.19 14.41 -9.40
CA HIS A 233 -22.14 15.82 -9.82
C HIS A 233 -21.06 16.08 -10.89
N GLY A 234 -20.38 15.02 -11.36
CA GLY A 234 -19.33 15.15 -12.36
C GLY A 234 -18.06 15.83 -11.84
N ASP A 235 -17.82 15.75 -10.53
CA ASP A 235 -16.65 16.36 -9.88
C ASP A 235 -15.44 15.44 -9.81
N ILE A 236 -15.56 14.20 -10.30
CA ILE A 236 -14.48 13.22 -10.37
C ILE A 236 -14.27 12.77 -11.81
N ASP A 237 -13.04 12.83 -12.29
CA ASP A 237 -12.67 12.39 -13.64
C ASP A 237 -12.13 10.96 -13.67
N MET A 238 -11.55 10.50 -12.55
CA MET A 238 -11.11 9.12 -12.37
C MET A 238 -10.98 8.76 -10.89
N VAL A 239 -11.08 7.47 -10.62
CA VAL A 239 -10.70 6.89 -9.33
C VAL A 239 -9.41 6.10 -9.54
N ILE A 240 -8.46 6.24 -8.60
CA ILE A 240 -7.26 5.40 -8.55
C ILE A 240 -7.01 4.94 -7.12
N VAL A 241 -6.86 3.64 -6.92
CA VAL A 241 -6.60 3.01 -5.62
C VAL A 241 -5.46 2.00 -5.72
N GLY A 242 -4.91 1.59 -4.59
CA GLY A 242 -4.01 0.43 -4.51
C GLY A 242 -4.79 -0.87 -4.34
N THR A 243 -4.07 -1.93 -3.98
CA THR A 243 -4.64 -3.22 -3.61
C THR A 243 -3.76 -3.93 -2.59
N ASP A 244 -4.38 -4.69 -1.69
CA ASP A 244 -3.69 -5.60 -0.77
C ASP A 244 -3.48 -6.98 -1.40
N ARG A 245 -4.35 -7.36 -2.37
CA ARG A 245 -4.24 -8.60 -3.17
C ARG A 245 -5.09 -8.48 -4.42
N THR A 246 -4.52 -8.83 -5.56
CA THR A 246 -5.26 -8.96 -6.83
C THR A 246 -5.20 -10.42 -7.27
N THR A 247 -6.31 -10.97 -7.72
CA THR A 247 -6.43 -12.38 -8.12
C THR A 247 -6.07 -12.59 -9.60
N ALA A 248 -5.87 -13.85 -9.99
CA ALA A 248 -5.58 -14.22 -11.39
C ALA A 248 -6.70 -13.86 -12.38
N ASN A 249 -7.95 -13.67 -11.90
CA ASN A 249 -9.07 -13.22 -12.73
C ASN A 249 -9.26 -11.69 -12.72
N GLY A 250 -8.43 -10.95 -11.99
CA GLY A 250 -8.46 -9.49 -11.91
C GLY A 250 -9.39 -8.92 -10.84
N ASP A 251 -9.95 -9.73 -9.92
CA ASP A 251 -10.63 -9.21 -8.74
C ASP A 251 -9.62 -8.57 -7.78
N VAL A 252 -10.03 -7.50 -7.10
CA VAL A 252 -9.16 -6.70 -6.24
C VAL A 252 -9.67 -6.71 -4.81
N CYS A 253 -8.88 -7.27 -3.89
CA CYS A 253 -9.09 -7.11 -2.45
C CYS A 253 -8.31 -5.89 -1.98
N ASN A 254 -9.02 -4.92 -1.40
CA ASN A 254 -8.42 -3.69 -0.90
C ASN A 254 -9.18 -3.21 0.35
N LYS A 255 -8.70 -2.13 0.95
CA LYS A 255 -9.30 -1.52 2.14
C LYS A 255 -10.81 -1.38 2.00
N ILE A 256 -11.53 -1.78 3.08
CA ILE A 256 -12.99 -1.69 3.15
C ILE A 256 -13.49 -0.32 2.65
N GLY A 257 -14.51 -0.33 1.80
CA GLY A 257 -15.06 0.85 1.11
C GLY A 257 -14.62 0.97 -0.36
N THR A 258 -13.63 0.21 -0.81
CA THR A 258 -13.18 0.21 -2.22
C THR A 258 -14.29 -0.27 -3.16
N TYR A 259 -14.98 -1.35 -2.80
CA TYR A 259 -16.10 -1.89 -3.58
C TYR A 259 -17.23 -0.88 -3.77
N LEU A 260 -17.61 -0.14 -2.71
CA LEU A 260 -18.63 0.90 -2.81
C LEU A 260 -18.24 2.03 -3.77
N LYS A 261 -16.97 2.41 -3.80
CA LYS A 261 -16.46 3.42 -4.73
C LYS A 261 -16.44 2.94 -6.17
N ALA A 262 -16.09 1.67 -6.38
CA ALA A 262 -16.11 1.05 -7.70
C ALA A 262 -17.56 0.95 -8.25
N LEU A 263 -18.54 0.64 -7.39
CA LEU A 263 -19.96 0.66 -7.76
C LEU A 263 -20.42 2.07 -8.14
N ALA A 264 -20.11 3.07 -7.34
CA ALA A 264 -20.44 4.47 -7.63
C ALA A 264 -19.77 4.96 -8.92
N ALA A 265 -18.49 4.61 -9.13
CA ALA A 265 -17.76 4.94 -10.34
C ALA A 265 -18.43 4.32 -11.58
N ARG A 266 -18.82 3.05 -11.50
CA ARG A 266 -19.52 2.36 -12.59
C ARG A 266 -20.88 2.96 -12.92
N ASP A 267 -21.65 3.35 -11.90
CA ASP A 267 -22.97 3.97 -12.04
C ASP A 267 -22.91 5.36 -12.70
N ASN A 268 -21.77 6.05 -12.56
CA ASN A 268 -21.57 7.40 -13.07
C ASN A 268 -20.56 7.48 -14.23
N ASP A 269 -20.22 6.35 -14.87
CA ASP A 269 -19.28 6.24 -15.98
C ASP A 269 -17.87 6.85 -15.68
N VAL A 270 -17.47 6.86 -14.41
CA VAL A 270 -16.14 7.30 -13.99
C VAL A 270 -15.16 6.12 -14.08
N PRO A 271 -14.02 6.24 -14.79
CA PRO A 271 -13.04 5.17 -14.88
C PRO A 271 -12.39 4.88 -13.50
N PHE A 272 -12.33 3.59 -13.17
CA PHE A 272 -11.79 3.08 -11.92
C PHE A 272 -10.53 2.26 -12.17
N TYR A 273 -9.38 2.75 -11.72
CA TYR A 273 -8.09 2.09 -11.88
C TYR A 273 -7.55 1.57 -10.56
N VAL A 274 -6.83 0.45 -10.64
CA VAL A 274 -6.10 -0.13 -9.51
C VAL A 274 -4.63 -0.20 -9.87
N ALA A 275 -3.77 0.39 -9.03
CA ALA A 275 -2.32 0.42 -9.23
C ALA A 275 -1.63 -0.57 -8.30
N LEU A 276 -0.81 -1.47 -8.86
CA LEU A 276 -0.18 -2.56 -8.12
C LEU A 276 1.10 -3.07 -8.78
N PRO A 277 2.12 -3.48 -7.99
CA PRO A 277 3.25 -4.22 -8.50
C PRO A 277 2.91 -5.72 -8.61
N SER A 278 3.59 -6.43 -9.51
CA SER A 278 3.34 -7.86 -9.76
C SER A 278 3.42 -8.78 -8.54
N PRO A 279 4.25 -8.53 -7.50
CA PRO A 279 4.23 -9.35 -6.28
C PRO A 279 2.91 -9.30 -5.48
N THR A 280 2.02 -8.36 -5.80
CA THR A 280 0.68 -8.23 -5.18
C THR A 280 -0.38 -9.08 -5.91
N ILE A 281 -0.02 -9.72 -7.04
CA ILE A 281 -0.91 -10.61 -7.77
C ILE A 281 -0.81 -12.02 -7.20
N ASP A 282 -1.94 -12.53 -6.70
CA ASP A 282 -2.09 -13.92 -6.28
C ASP A 282 -2.60 -14.77 -7.45
N TRP A 283 -1.67 -15.42 -8.11
CA TRP A 283 -1.94 -16.27 -9.28
C TRP A 283 -2.69 -17.57 -8.95
N THR A 284 -2.83 -17.89 -7.66
CA THR A 284 -3.49 -19.13 -7.19
C THR A 284 -4.98 -18.94 -6.89
N VAL A 285 -5.45 -17.70 -6.81
CA VAL A 285 -6.85 -17.35 -6.50
C VAL A 285 -7.57 -16.90 -7.78
N HIS A 286 -8.76 -17.49 -8.04
CA HIS A 286 -9.54 -17.25 -9.25
C HIS A 286 -10.93 -16.65 -9.00
N ASP A 287 -11.40 -16.60 -7.75
CA ASP A 287 -12.65 -15.93 -7.33
C ASP A 287 -12.39 -15.20 -6.02
N GLY A 288 -12.09 -13.90 -6.12
CA GLY A 288 -11.69 -13.11 -4.97
C GLY A 288 -12.76 -13.05 -3.87
N VAL A 289 -14.03 -13.02 -4.24
CA VAL A 289 -15.14 -12.93 -3.28
C VAL A 289 -15.28 -14.19 -2.44
N LYS A 290 -15.02 -15.37 -3.04
CA LYS A 290 -15.19 -16.65 -2.36
C LYS A 290 -13.93 -17.16 -1.67
N GLU A 291 -12.77 -16.86 -2.25
CA GLU A 291 -11.51 -17.52 -1.87
C GLU A 291 -10.62 -16.66 -0.98
N ILE A 292 -10.74 -15.30 -1.04
CA ILE A 292 -9.91 -14.45 -0.18
C ILE A 292 -10.52 -14.37 1.22
N PRO A 293 -9.81 -14.83 2.28
CA PRO A 293 -10.26 -14.63 3.64
C PRO A 293 -10.14 -13.13 4.02
N ILE A 294 -11.23 -12.56 4.52
CA ILE A 294 -11.24 -11.16 4.95
C ILE A 294 -10.81 -11.11 6.43
N GLU A 295 -9.77 -10.32 6.71
CA GLU A 295 -9.28 -10.06 8.05
C GLU A 295 -10.34 -9.30 8.87
N GLU A 296 -10.77 -9.85 10.01
CA GLU A 296 -11.59 -9.15 11.00
C GLU A 296 -10.66 -8.57 12.07
N ARG A 297 -10.69 -7.24 12.22
CA ARG A 297 -9.83 -6.54 13.17
C ARG A 297 -10.57 -6.17 14.43
N THR A 298 -9.82 -5.64 15.43
CA THR A 298 -10.43 -5.25 16.71
C THR A 298 -11.56 -4.25 16.53
N PRO A 299 -12.73 -4.44 17.19
CA PRO A 299 -13.83 -3.48 17.21
C PRO A 299 -13.45 -2.09 17.75
N ASP A 300 -12.37 -2.01 18.53
CA ASP A 300 -11.89 -0.75 19.09
C ASP A 300 -11.47 0.25 17.99
N GLU A 301 -10.95 -0.22 16.85
CA GLU A 301 -10.64 0.67 15.73
C GLU A 301 -11.89 1.39 15.18
N VAL A 302 -13.06 0.77 15.26
CA VAL A 302 -14.35 1.38 14.88
C VAL A 302 -14.87 2.31 15.97
N SER A 303 -14.72 1.90 17.24
CA SER A 303 -15.29 2.59 18.40
C SER A 303 -14.49 3.79 18.85
N PHE A 304 -13.21 3.88 18.51
CA PHE A 304 -12.32 4.95 18.90
C PHE A 304 -11.70 5.63 17.70
N VAL A 305 -11.32 6.88 17.87
CA VAL A 305 -10.55 7.66 16.91
C VAL A 305 -9.42 8.38 17.64
N GLN A 306 -8.23 8.36 17.02
CA GLN A 306 -7.08 9.12 17.49
C GLN A 306 -7.11 10.53 16.90
N GLY A 307 -6.75 11.52 17.68
CA GLY A 307 -6.67 12.90 17.22
C GLY A 307 -5.81 13.76 18.12
N ARG A 308 -5.52 14.99 17.68
CA ARG A 308 -4.84 16.00 18.47
C ARG A 308 -5.87 16.81 19.24
N ALA A 309 -5.80 16.77 20.58
CA ALA A 309 -6.64 17.57 21.47
C ALA A 309 -6.26 19.06 21.43
N ALA A 310 -7.12 19.92 21.97
CA ALA A 310 -6.91 21.38 21.98
C ALA A 310 -5.64 21.79 22.74
N ASP A 311 -5.18 21.02 23.72
CA ASP A 311 -3.94 21.24 24.47
C ASP A 311 -2.68 20.76 23.73
N GLY A 312 -2.85 20.20 22.51
CA GLY A 312 -1.77 19.68 21.68
C GLY A 312 -1.42 18.21 21.95
N SER A 313 -2.00 17.56 22.96
CA SER A 313 -1.78 16.15 23.23
C SER A 313 -2.45 15.26 22.17
N ILE A 314 -1.89 14.07 21.96
CA ILE A 314 -2.52 13.04 21.11
C ILE A 314 -3.40 12.19 22.02
N ALA A 315 -4.69 12.14 21.72
CA ALA A 315 -5.69 11.40 22.49
C ALA A 315 -6.47 10.43 21.58
N SER A 316 -6.84 9.30 22.14
CA SER A 316 -7.80 8.38 21.54
C SER A 316 -9.14 8.57 22.25
N VAL A 317 -10.19 8.88 21.50
CA VAL A 317 -11.52 9.17 22.06
C VAL A 317 -12.55 8.18 21.53
N ARG A 318 -13.46 7.75 22.40
CA ARG A 318 -14.59 6.91 22.01
C ARG A 318 -15.60 7.76 21.25
N ILE A 319 -16.05 7.26 20.10
CA ILE A 319 -17.06 7.90 19.22
C ILE A 319 -18.36 7.12 19.14
N SER A 320 -18.44 5.94 19.76
CA SER A 320 -19.66 5.11 19.83
C SER A 320 -20.21 5.04 21.26
N PRO A 321 -21.51 4.77 21.45
CA PRO A 321 -22.05 4.50 22.78
C PRO A 321 -21.32 3.34 23.46
N GLU A 322 -21.17 3.43 24.78
CA GLU A 322 -20.64 2.31 25.55
C GLU A 322 -21.54 1.08 25.44
N GLY A 323 -20.94 -0.11 25.28
CA GLY A 323 -21.67 -1.35 25.12
C GLY A 323 -22.23 -1.61 23.71
N SER A 324 -22.11 -0.68 22.74
CA SER A 324 -22.47 -0.95 21.35
C SER A 324 -21.46 -1.92 20.72
N PRO A 325 -21.90 -3.10 20.22
CA PRO A 325 -21.00 -4.00 19.49
C PRO A 325 -20.59 -3.37 18.15
N ALA A 326 -19.37 -3.64 17.70
CA ALA A 326 -18.86 -3.21 16.42
C ALA A 326 -18.25 -4.40 15.66
N ALA A 327 -18.42 -4.41 14.34
CA ALA A 327 -17.73 -5.30 13.41
C ALA A 327 -16.73 -4.50 12.60
N ASN A 328 -15.56 -5.08 12.28
CA ASN A 328 -14.47 -4.40 11.62
C ASN A 328 -13.82 -5.27 10.53
N PRO A 329 -14.55 -5.62 9.44
CA PRO A 329 -13.92 -6.22 8.28
C PRO A 329 -12.92 -5.22 7.69
N ALA A 330 -11.67 -5.65 7.53
CA ALA A 330 -10.59 -4.74 7.11
C ALA A 330 -10.60 -4.43 5.62
N PHE A 331 -11.12 -5.35 4.80
CA PHE A 331 -11.07 -5.30 3.34
C PHE A 331 -12.42 -5.65 2.74
N ASP A 332 -12.60 -5.26 1.48
CA ASP A 332 -13.64 -5.79 0.60
C ASP A 332 -13.05 -6.22 -0.74
N VAL A 333 -13.81 -6.99 -1.51
CA VAL A 333 -13.40 -7.46 -2.83
C VAL A 333 -14.20 -6.72 -3.90
N THR A 334 -13.49 -6.03 -4.77
CA THR A 334 -14.03 -5.38 -5.97
C THR A 334 -13.91 -6.35 -7.15
N PRO A 335 -15.03 -6.85 -7.71
CA PRO A 335 -14.99 -7.73 -8.87
C PRO A 335 -14.36 -7.04 -10.09
N ALA A 336 -13.62 -7.80 -10.89
CA ALA A 336 -12.94 -7.34 -12.11
C ALA A 336 -13.83 -6.52 -13.06
N ARG A 337 -15.11 -6.87 -13.18
CA ARG A 337 -16.11 -6.15 -14.02
C ARG A 337 -16.32 -4.69 -13.66
N LEU A 338 -15.93 -4.25 -12.47
CA LEU A 338 -16.07 -2.86 -12.00
C LEU A 338 -14.77 -2.06 -12.19
N ILE A 339 -13.69 -2.69 -12.63
CA ILE A 339 -12.37 -2.11 -12.76
C ILE A 339 -12.11 -1.79 -14.24
N THR A 340 -11.68 -0.58 -14.53
CA THR A 340 -11.34 -0.15 -15.89
C THR A 340 -9.99 -0.69 -16.34
N GLY A 341 -9.01 -0.75 -15.45
CA GLY A 341 -7.67 -1.23 -15.74
C GLY A 341 -6.82 -1.42 -14.49
N LEU A 342 -5.91 -2.39 -14.58
CA LEU A 342 -4.87 -2.66 -13.58
C LEU A 342 -3.57 -2.03 -14.07
N ILE A 343 -3.10 -0.99 -13.37
CA ILE A 343 -1.85 -0.30 -13.69
C ILE A 343 -0.72 -1.04 -13.00
N THR A 344 0.14 -1.69 -13.77
CA THR A 344 1.29 -2.46 -13.27
C THR A 344 2.59 -1.83 -13.77
N GLU A 345 3.72 -2.33 -13.29
CA GLU A 345 5.05 -1.92 -13.79
C GLU A 345 5.27 -2.28 -15.27
N ARG A 346 4.51 -3.24 -15.80
CA ARG A 346 4.63 -3.69 -17.21
C ARG A 346 3.64 -3.03 -18.16
N GLY A 347 2.76 -2.19 -17.64
CA GLY A 347 1.72 -1.55 -18.43
C GLY A 347 0.35 -1.65 -17.76
N ILE A 348 -0.71 -1.41 -18.54
CA ILE A 348 -2.09 -1.44 -18.06
C ILE A 348 -2.78 -2.69 -18.59
N ALA A 349 -3.13 -3.60 -17.70
CA ALA A 349 -3.88 -4.80 -18.02
C ALA A 349 -5.38 -4.56 -17.97
N THR A 350 -6.13 -5.19 -18.89
CA THR A 350 -7.55 -5.45 -18.68
C THR A 350 -7.70 -6.37 -17.46
N PRO A 351 -8.62 -6.11 -16.52
CA PRO A 351 -8.82 -6.96 -15.34
C PRO A 351 -9.51 -8.27 -15.76
N SER A 352 -8.72 -9.19 -16.28
CA SER A 352 -9.12 -10.53 -16.73
C SER A 352 -7.91 -11.45 -16.78
N PRO A 353 -8.10 -12.79 -16.80
CA PRO A 353 -7.01 -13.73 -16.98
C PRO A 353 -6.18 -13.46 -18.23
N GLU A 354 -6.84 -13.16 -19.37
CA GLU A 354 -6.18 -12.87 -20.64
C GLU A 354 -5.38 -11.57 -20.60
N GLY A 355 -5.94 -10.52 -19.96
CA GLY A 355 -5.27 -9.23 -19.83
C GLY A 355 -4.03 -9.31 -18.94
N LEU A 356 -4.11 -10.03 -17.82
CA LEU A 356 -2.96 -10.27 -16.94
C LEU A 356 -1.92 -11.16 -17.64
N LYS A 357 -2.34 -12.24 -18.30
CA LYS A 357 -1.44 -13.13 -19.06
C LYS A 357 -0.69 -12.41 -20.18
N ALA A 358 -1.32 -11.42 -20.82
CA ALA A 358 -0.67 -10.63 -21.86
C ALA A 358 0.55 -9.84 -21.35
N LEU A 359 0.51 -9.37 -20.09
CA LEU A 359 1.63 -8.67 -19.45
C LEU A 359 2.59 -9.61 -18.71
N PHE A 360 2.11 -10.76 -18.24
CA PHE A 360 2.86 -11.74 -17.44
C PHE A 360 2.78 -13.15 -18.05
N PRO A 361 3.31 -13.37 -19.28
CA PRO A 361 3.18 -14.65 -19.98
C PRO A 361 3.87 -15.81 -19.26
N GLU A 362 4.89 -15.54 -18.44
CA GLU A 362 5.60 -16.53 -17.62
C GLU A 362 4.77 -17.06 -16.43
N ARG A 363 3.62 -16.46 -16.14
CA ARG A 363 2.70 -16.83 -15.04
C ARG A 363 1.47 -17.62 -15.54
N SER A 364 1.51 -18.11 -16.75
CA SER A 364 0.40 -18.83 -17.40
C SER A 364 0.40 -20.33 -17.08
#